data_f35fa4ce9979b13bfe05b5cc3d0e6a89
#
_entry.id   f35fa4ce9979b13bfe05b5cc3d0e6a89
#
_cell.length_a   1.000
_cell.length_b   1.000
_cell.length_c   1.000
_cell.angle_alpha   90.00
_cell.angle_beta   90.00
_cell.angle_gamma   90.00
#
_symmetry.space_group_name_H-M   'P 1'
#
loop_
_entity.id
_entity.type
_entity.pdbx_description
1 polymer ?
#
loop_
_entity_poly.entity_id
_entity_poly.type
_entity_poly.pdbx_seq_one_letter_code
_entity_poly.pdbx_strand_id
1 'polypeptide(L)'
;MRFIDSHTHTYLRGPEDIELMAVAGIEGVIVCSFLPFNPSGFSTMHDLFKWLIEVECYRLSQYGINARIAIGIHPKSIPEAELKPILDYILTLFDNEKASALGEVGLEIGSKEEEEVLIQQIRIANEYLVPMIMHTPRNNKSKILDKLISIIESENVDPSRVIIDHLTPDLIEKVRSIGAIAGLTVQPGKLTPKDVYEVITKFGPEGIVINSDLGLNPSDPLALPKTAHYLDRNG
;
A
#
# COMPACT_ATOMS: atom_id res chain seq x y z
N MET A 1 -22.40 5.64 5.57
CA MET A 1 -21.53 4.46 5.29
C MET A 1 -20.18 4.79 5.85
N ARG A 2 -19.42 3.81 6.32
CA ARG A 2 -18.07 3.99 6.90
C ARG A 2 -17.06 3.32 6.00
N PHE A 3 -15.88 3.93 5.87
CA PHE A 3 -14.84 3.46 4.95
C PHE A 3 -13.50 3.31 5.64
N ILE A 4 -12.73 2.33 5.18
CA ILE A 4 -11.30 2.18 5.47
C ILE A 4 -10.56 2.24 4.14
N ASP A 5 -9.62 3.17 4.02
CA ASP A 5 -8.74 3.26 2.85
C ASP A 5 -7.48 2.42 3.11
N SER A 6 -7.35 1.34 2.37
CA SER A 6 -6.30 0.35 2.61
C SER A 6 -4.91 0.75 2.11
N HIS A 7 -4.77 1.89 1.43
CA HIS A 7 -3.48 2.40 0.98
C HIS A 7 -3.52 3.90 0.75
N THR A 8 -2.79 4.64 1.56
CA THR A 8 -2.65 6.10 1.47
C THR A 8 -1.24 6.56 1.80
N HIS A 9 -0.93 7.78 1.37
CA HIS A 9 0.25 8.57 1.74
C HIS A 9 -0.21 9.95 2.24
N THR A 10 -1.11 9.95 3.20
CA THR A 10 -1.79 11.17 3.71
C THR A 10 -0.85 12.27 4.17
N TYR A 11 0.36 11.92 4.64
CA TYR A 11 1.40 12.88 5.02
C TYR A 11 1.89 13.79 3.86
N LEU A 12 1.55 13.44 2.62
CA LEU A 12 1.81 14.27 1.42
C LEU A 12 0.61 15.17 1.06
N ARG A 13 -0.42 15.25 1.92
CA ARG A 13 -1.66 15.97 1.66
C ARG A 13 -1.93 17.04 2.72
N GLY A 14 -2.62 18.08 2.30
CA GLY A 14 -3.05 19.16 3.18
C GLY A 14 -4.18 18.79 4.14
N PRO A 15 -4.43 19.61 5.17
CA PRO A 15 -5.49 19.39 6.14
C PRO A 15 -6.89 19.38 5.50
N GLU A 16 -7.10 20.11 4.42
CA GLU A 16 -8.38 20.18 3.71
C GLU A 16 -8.79 18.82 3.13
N ASP A 17 -7.82 18.06 2.61
CA ASP A 17 -8.10 16.72 2.09
C ASP A 17 -8.46 15.75 3.22
N ILE A 18 -7.79 15.86 4.38
CA ILE A 18 -8.07 15.03 5.54
C ILE A 18 -9.46 15.34 6.11
N GLU A 19 -9.83 16.61 6.15
CA GLU A 19 -11.17 17.03 6.55
C GLU A 19 -12.24 16.47 5.61
N LEU A 20 -12.02 16.54 4.30
CA LEU A 20 -12.91 15.95 3.29
C LEU A 20 -13.07 14.45 3.49
N MET A 21 -11.98 13.71 3.75
CA MET A 21 -12.01 12.30 4.05
C MET A 21 -12.88 11.99 5.26
N ALA A 22 -12.65 12.71 6.36
CA ALA A 22 -13.38 12.52 7.62
C ALA A 22 -14.89 12.79 7.44
N VAL A 23 -15.25 13.92 6.83
CA VAL A 23 -16.66 14.31 6.58
C VAL A 23 -17.35 13.30 5.66
N ALA A 24 -16.63 12.71 4.70
CA ALA A 24 -17.16 11.70 3.80
C ALA A 24 -17.26 10.29 4.40
N GLY A 25 -16.84 10.10 5.66
CA GLY A 25 -16.97 8.85 6.40
C GLY A 25 -15.77 7.90 6.30
N ILE A 26 -14.59 8.39 5.93
CA ILE A 26 -13.34 7.64 6.10
C ILE A 26 -13.01 7.63 7.59
N GLU A 27 -13.09 6.47 8.23
CA GLU A 27 -12.82 6.30 9.66
C GLU A 27 -11.46 5.64 9.93
N GLY A 28 -10.88 5.04 8.92
CA GLY A 28 -9.58 4.40 9.03
C GLY A 28 -8.77 4.50 7.75
N VAL A 29 -7.45 4.53 7.91
CA VAL A 29 -6.50 4.50 6.79
C VAL A 29 -5.31 3.63 7.12
N ILE A 30 -4.73 3.00 6.10
CA ILE A 30 -3.37 2.48 6.16
C ILE A 30 -2.46 3.49 5.48
N VAL A 31 -1.52 4.03 6.24
CA VAL A 31 -0.52 4.98 5.75
C VAL A 31 0.75 4.22 5.40
N CYS A 32 1.06 4.14 4.12
CA CYS A 32 2.24 3.46 3.60
C CYS A 32 3.44 4.40 3.50
N SER A 33 4.62 3.91 3.83
CA SER A 33 5.85 4.69 3.67
C SER A 33 6.27 4.77 2.20
N PHE A 34 6.61 5.98 1.75
CA PHE A 34 7.06 6.26 0.39
C PHE A 34 7.86 7.57 0.35
N LEU A 35 8.93 7.59 -0.43
CA LEU A 35 9.60 8.82 -0.85
C LEU A 35 9.66 8.85 -2.39
N PRO A 36 9.47 10.01 -3.04
CA PRO A 36 9.53 10.12 -4.49
C PRO A 36 10.98 10.22 -5.04
N PHE A 37 11.96 9.80 -4.24
CA PHE A 37 13.39 9.85 -4.56
C PHE A 37 14.14 8.77 -3.75
N ASN A 38 15.37 8.47 -4.16
CA ASN A 38 16.27 7.59 -3.42
C ASN A 38 16.86 8.35 -2.21
N PRO A 39 16.53 7.94 -0.96
CA PRO A 39 17.08 8.60 0.22
C PRO A 39 18.59 8.34 0.36
N SER A 40 19.32 9.31 0.90
CA SER A 40 20.77 9.22 1.04
C SER A 40 21.25 8.16 2.05
N GLY A 41 20.37 7.69 2.95
CA GLY A 41 20.69 6.68 3.92
C GLY A 41 19.73 6.59 5.10
N PHE A 42 20.21 5.99 6.20
CA PHE A 42 19.43 5.66 7.38
C PHE A 42 18.69 6.86 7.99
N SER A 43 19.34 8.00 8.17
CA SER A 43 18.71 9.15 8.85
C SER A 43 17.45 9.62 8.15
N THR A 44 17.44 9.65 6.81
CA THR A 44 16.25 10.06 6.04
C THR A 44 15.09 9.07 6.22
N MET A 45 15.38 7.77 6.17
CA MET A 45 14.35 6.74 6.36
C MET A 45 13.86 6.69 7.81
N HIS A 46 14.76 6.83 8.77
CA HIS A 46 14.42 6.92 10.19
C HIS A 46 13.45 8.08 10.46
N ASP A 47 13.76 9.28 9.94
CA ASP A 47 12.92 10.46 10.15
C ASP A 47 11.57 10.33 9.45
N LEU A 48 11.51 9.71 8.27
CA LEU A 48 10.24 9.38 7.61
C LEU A 48 9.39 8.47 8.50
N PHE A 49 9.93 7.33 8.93
CA PHE A 49 9.19 6.37 9.73
C PHE A 49 8.70 6.97 11.05
N LYS A 50 9.57 7.74 11.71
CA LYS A 50 9.22 8.48 12.92
C LYS A 50 8.08 9.49 12.66
N TRP A 51 8.15 10.23 11.56
CA TRP A 51 7.07 11.13 11.16
C TRP A 51 5.73 10.41 11.01
N LEU A 52 5.70 9.28 10.30
CA LEU A 52 4.48 8.52 10.09
C LEU A 52 3.87 8.03 11.41
N ILE A 53 4.71 7.51 12.30
CA ILE A 53 4.28 6.91 13.57
C ILE A 53 3.84 7.97 14.58
N GLU A 54 4.65 9.02 14.77
CA GLU A 54 4.43 9.98 15.86
C GLU A 54 3.59 11.18 15.44
N VAL A 55 3.78 11.68 14.21
CA VAL A 55 3.15 12.92 13.75
C VAL A 55 1.89 12.63 12.96
N GLU A 56 1.96 11.75 11.96
CA GLU A 56 0.85 11.51 11.05
C GLU A 56 -0.32 10.79 11.75
N CYS A 57 -0.05 9.80 12.60
CA CYS A 57 -1.08 9.17 13.42
C CYS A 57 -1.81 10.19 14.29
N TYR A 58 -1.07 11.08 14.95
CA TYR A 58 -1.68 12.14 15.75
C TYR A 58 -2.50 13.10 14.89
N ARG A 59 -1.95 13.56 13.75
CA ARG A 59 -2.64 14.47 12.83
C ARG A 59 -3.98 13.89 12.35
N LEU A 60 -4.00 12.65 11.92
CA LEU A 60 -5.22 11.97 11.47
C LEU A 60 -6.24 11.78 12.61
N SER A 61 -5.78 11.49 13.84
CA SER A 61 -6.66 11.33 14.99
C SER A 61 -7.43 12.61 15.34
N GLN A 62 -6.88 13.80 15.04
CA GLN A 62 -7.59 15.08 15.28
C GLN A 62 -8.83 15.24 14.40
N TYR A 63 -8.92 14.49 13.29
CA TYR A 63 -10.08 14.41 12.40
C TYR A 63 -10.94 13.16 12.65
N GLY A 64 -10.65 12.39 13.70
CA GLY A 64 -11.36 11.15 14.01
C GLY A 64 -11.01 9.98 13.08
N ILE A 65 -9.91 10.06 12.32
CA ILE A 65 -9.44 8.99 11.44
C ILE A 65 -8.40 8.14 12.16
N ASN A 66 -8.64 6.83 12.24
CA ASN A 66 -7.70 5.87 12.81
C ASN A 66 -6.65 5.48 11.79
N ALA A 67 -5.38 5.75 12.06
CA ALA A 67 -4.28 5.34 11.20
C ALA A 67 -3.64 4.03 11.66
N ARG A 68 -3.30 3.18 10.70
CA ARG A 68 -2.36 2.08 10.85
C ARG A 68 -1.18 2.34 9.92
N ILE A 69 0.03 2.12 10.42
CA ILE A 69 1.25 2.45 9.66
C ILE A 69 1.81 1.17 9.03
N ALA A 70 2.02 1.24 7.73
CA ALA A 70 2.79 0.26 6.97
C ALA A 70 4.17 0.85 6.65
N ILE A 71 5.21 0.17 7.13
CA ILE A 71 6.62 0.58 7.01
C ILE A 71 7.31 -0.32 6.01
N GLY A 72 8.07 0.29 5.10
CA GLY A 72 8.87 -0.45 4.14
C GLY A 72 9.75 0.46 3.28
N ILE A 73 10.58 -0.15 2.46
CA ILE A 73 11.40 0.49 1.45
C ILE A 73 10.71 0.25 0.10
N HIS A 74 10.07 1.28 -0.41
CA HIS A 74 9.43 1.24 -1.73
C HIS A 74 10.49 1.11 -2.84
N PRO A 75 10.24 0.40 -3.95
CA PRO A 75 11.25 0.22 -5.02
C PRO A 75 11.75 1.54 -5.64
N LYS A 76 10.98 2.62 -5.57
CA LYS A 76 11.42 3.97 -5.97
C LYS A 76 12.14 4.76 -4.88
N SER A 77 12.30 4.18 -3.71
CA SER A 77 12.88 4.83 -2.53
C SER A 77 14.00 3.96 -1.93
N ILE A 78 14.66 3.15 -2.75
CA ILE A 78 15.80 2.35 -2.27
C ILE A 78 16.91 3.31 -1.87
N PRO A 79 17.43 3.22 -0.63
CA PRO A 79 18.45 4.14 -0.14
C PRO A 79 19.78 3.93 -0.88
N GLU A 80 20.50 5.04 -1.10
CA GLU A 80 21.82 5.02 -1.72
C GLU A 80 22.89 4.32 -0.86
N ALA A 81 22.65 4.27 0.46
CA ALA A 81 23.54 3.66 1.44
C ALA A 81 22.78 3.15 2.67
N GLU A 82 23.48 2.42 3.52
CA GLU A 82 23.02 2.02 4.87
C GLU A 82 21.72 1.16 4.87
N LEU A 83 21.55 0.31 3.86
CA LEU A 83 20.38 -0.57 3.77
C LEU A 83 20.20 -1.43 5.04
N LYS A 84 21.28 -2.05 5.53
CA LYS A 84 21.19 -2.90 6.73
C LYS A 84 20.72 -2.17 7.98
N PRO A 85 21.23 -1.00 8.39
CA PRO A 85 20.68 -0.23 9.51
C PRO A 85 19.20 0.10 9.35
N ILE A 86 18.71 0.36 8.12
CA ILE A 86 17.30 0.62 7.86
C ILE A 86 16.45 -0.64 8.10
N LEU A 87 16.90 -1.80 7.61
CA LEU A 87 16.23 -3.08 7.85
C LEU A 87 16.21 -3.46 9.34
N ASP A 88 17.32 -3.26 10.04
CA ASP A 88 17.40 -3.47 11.49
C ASP A 88 16.42 -2.55 12.25
N TYR A 89 16.22 -1.33 11.76
CA TYR A 89 15.24 -0.41 12.35
C TYR A 89 13.79 -0.84 12.06
N ILE A 90 13.49 -1.32 10.86
CA ILE A 90 12.17 -1.90 10.52
C ILE A 90 11.86 -3.06 11.47
N LEU A 91 12.82 -3.97 11.74
CA LEU A 91 12.69 -5.02 12.74
C LEU A 91 12.29 -4.45 14.11
N THR A 92 13.02 -3.43 14.57
CA THR A 92 12.74 -2.77 15.86
C THR A 92 11.32 -2.16 15.92
N LEU A 93 10.81 -1.65 14.80
CA LEU A 93 9.47 -1.07 14.75
C LEU A 93 8.37 -2.14 14.84
N PHE A 94 8.58 -3.31 14.27
CA PHE A 94 7.66 -4.44 14.42
C PHE A 94 7.76 -5.06 15.84
N ASP A 95 8.96 -5.24 16.36
CA ASP A 95 9.20 -5.77 17.72
C ASP A 95 8.50 -4.93 18.81
N ASN A 96 8.46 -3.62 18.62
CA ASN A 96 7.78 -2.68 19.52
C ASN A 96 6.32 -2.35 19.13
N GLU A 97 5.72 -3.09 18.21
CA GLU A 97 4.34 -2.90 17.74
C GLU A 97 4.05 -1.45 17.24
N LYS A 98 5.07 -0.75 16.73
CA LYS A 98 4.96 0.61 16.21
C LYS A 98 4.47 0.66 14.76
N ALA A 99 4.67 -0.43 14.01
CA ALA A 99 4.15 -0.63 12.66
C ALA A 99 3.20 -1.82 12.63
N SER A 100 2.17 -1.76 11.78
CA SER A 100 1.11 -2.77 11.71
C SER A 100 1.21 -3.65 10.46
N ALA A 101 1.99 -3.23 9.46
CA ALA A 101 2.15 -3.93 8.19
C ALA A 101 3.50 -3.56 7.55
N LEU A 102 3.98 -4.41 6.66
CA LEU A 102 5.07 -4.08 5.74
C LEU A 102 4.48 -3.39 4.50
N GLY A 103 4.91 -2.17 4.19
CA GLY A 103 4.45 -1.47 2.99
C GLY A 103 4.74 0.04 2.98
N GLU A 104 4.78 0.61 1.81
CA GLU A 104 4.64 0.00 0.50
C GLU A 104 5.97 -0.60 0.06
N VAL A 105 5.97 -1.85 -0.37
CA VAL A 105 7.14 -2.57 -0.89
C VAL A 105 6.80 -3.18 -2.25
N GLY A 106 7.75 -3.75 -2.96
CA GLY A 106 7.45 -4.41 -4.24
C GLY A 106 8.52 -4.20 -5.29
N LEU A 107 8.10 -4.20 -6.57
CA LEU A 107 8.99 -4.05 -7.72
C LEU A 107 8.47 -2.97 -8.67
N GLU A 108 9.37 -2.10 -9.17
CA GLU A 108 9.05 -1.10 -10.20
C GLU A 108 9.55 -1.55 -11.59
N ILE A 109 10.81 -1.89 -11.72
CA ILE A 109 11.39 -2.37 -12.98
C ILE A 109 11.84 -3.84 -12.92
N GLY A 110 11.85 -4.43 -11.73
CA GLY A 110 12.28 -5.81 -11.48
C GLY A 110 13.79 -5.98 -11.63
N SER A 111 14.56 -5.00 -11.17
CA SER A 111 16.02 -5.12 -11.09
C SER A 111 16.42 -6.10 -9.99
N LYS A 112 17.66 -6.59 -10.05
CA LYS A 112 18.21 -7.46 -8.99
C LYS A 112 18.24 -6.76 -7.63
N GLU A 113 18.54 -5.48 -7.62
CA GLU A 113 18.57 -4.67 -6.40
C GLU A 113 17.18 -4.58 -5.76
N GLU A 114 16.13 -4.29 -6.55
CA GLU A 114 14.75 -4.29 -6.06
C GLU A 114 14.35 -5.66 -5.50
N GLU A 115 14.69 -6.75 -6.20
CA GLU A 115 14.41 -8.12 -5.76
C GLU A 115 15.11 -8.44 -4.43
N GLU A 116 16.41 -8.10 -4.30
CA GLU A 116 17.19 -8.34 -3.09
C GLU A 116 16.66 -7.54 -1.88
N VAL A 117 16.29 -6.27 -2.09
CA VAL A 117 15.70 -5.41 -1.05
C VAL A 117 14.32 -5.92 -0.64
N LEU A 118 13.49 -6.32 -1.61
CA LEU A 118 12.16 -6.88 -1.34
C LEU A 118 12.25 -8.18 -0.53
N ILE A 119 13.11 -9.11 -0.93
CA ILE A 119 13.28 -10.41 -0.26
C ILE A 119 13.68 -10.22 1.22
N GLN A 120 14.61 -9.30 1.49
CA GLN A 120 15.03 -9.03 2.88
C GLN A 120 13.86 -8.49 3.72
N GLN A 121 13.02 -7.63 3.15
CA GLN A 121 11.85 -7.09 3.84
C GLN A 121 10.75 -8.16 4.04
N ILE A 122 10.52 -9.02 3.04
CA ILE A 122 9.58 -10.14 3.15
C ILE A 122 9.98 -11.07 4.30
N ARG A 123 11.26 -11.38 4.46
CA ARG A 123 11.75 -12.23 5.56
C ARG A 123 11.44 -11.62 6.91
N ILE A 124 11.60 -10.30 7.06
CA ILE A 124 11.20 -9.59 8.28
C ILE A 124 9.68 -9.73 8.51
N ALA A 125 8.87 -9.45 7.50
CA ALA A 125 7.42 -9.54 7.63
C ALA A 125 6.93 -10.97 7.93
N ASN A 126 7.61 -11.99 7.42
CA ASN A 126 7.32 -13.39 7.73
C ASN A 126 7.65 -13.74 9.19
N GLU A 127 8.73 -13.22 9.75
CA GLU A 127 9.11 -13.41 11.15
C GLU A 127 8.04 -12.86 12.11
N TYR A 128 7.50 -11.69 11.82
CA TYR A 128 6.48 -11.03 12.64
C TYR A 128 5.03 -11.37 12.23
N LEU A 129 4.85 -12.17 11.19
CA LEU A 129 3.53 -12.54 10.65
C LEU A 129 2.64 -11.33 10.30
N VAL A 130 3.24 -10.19 9.95
CA VAL A 130 2.51 -8.97 9.60
C VAL A 130 1.99 -9.01 8.16
N PRO A 131 0.88 -8.32 7.86
CA PRO A 131 0.40 -8.12 6.49
C PRO A 131 1.41 -7.36 5.63
N MET A 132 1.32 -7.54 4.31
CA MET A 132 2.18 -6.87 3.33
C MET A 132 1.34 -6.15 2.29
N ILE A 133 1.73 -4.92 1.94
CA ILE A 133 1.12 -4.14 0.85
C ILE A 133 2.18 -3.97 -0.23
N MET A 134 1.92 -4.62 -1.37
CA MET A 134 2.90 -4.76 -2.44
C MET A 134 2.51 -3.95 -3.67
N HIS A 135 3.41 -3.06 -4.04
CA HIS A 135 3.34 -2.22 -5.24
C HIS A 135 3.49 -3.03 -6.53
N THR A 136 2.71 -2.68 -7.54
CA THR A 136 2.97 -3.06 -8.93
C THR A 136 3.07 -1.84 -9.85
N PRO A 137 4.01 -1.81 -10.81
CA PRO A 137 4.28 -0.63 -11.64
C PRO A 137 3.18 -0.36 -12.67
N ARG A 138 3.23 0.82 -13.28
CA ARG A 138 2.35 1.16 -14.42
C ARG A 138 2.76 0.42 -15.70
N ASN A 139 4.06 0.26 -15.93
CA ASN A 139 4.62 -0.37 -17.13
C ASN A 139 5.02 -1.83 -16.87
N ASN A 140 4.91 -2.68 -17.88
CA ASN A 140 5.29 -4.10 -17.81
C ASN A 140 4.65 -4.84 -16.61
N LYS A 141 3.50 -4.37 -16.15
CA LYS A 141 2.82 -4.83 -14.92
C LYS A 141 2.68 -6.35 -14.85
N SER A 142 2.21 -7.01 -15.91
CA SER A 142 2.04 -8.46 -15.91
C SER A 142 3.36 -9.21 -15.67
N LYS A 143 4.45 -8.80 -16.34
CA LYS A 143 5.76 -9.41 -16.17
C LYS A 143 6.34 -9.19 -14.77
N ILE A 144 6.14 -7.99 -14.22
CA ILE A 144 6.58 -7.67 -12.85
C ILE A 144 5.74 -8.43 -11.82
N LEU A 145 4.44 -8.56 -12.06
CA LEU A 145 3.57 -9.38 -11.20
C LEU A 145 4.01 -10.85 -11.19
N ASP A 146 4.43 -11.42 -12.33
CA ASP A 146 4.97 -12.78 -12.38
C ASP A 146 6.20 -12.96 -11.48
N LYS A 147 7.12 -11.99 -11.53
CA LYS A 147 8.29 -11.99 -10.65
C LYS A 147 7.89 -11.88 -9.17
N LEU A 148 6.96 -10.97 -8.88
CA LEU A 148 6.48 -10.74 -7.50
C LEU A 148 5.84 -12.02 -6.93
N ILE A 149 4.99 -12.69 -7.70
CA ILE A 149 4.39 -13.98 -7.33
C ILE A 149 5.47 -15.03 -7.09
N SER A 150 6.45 -15.14 -7.98
CA SER A 150 7.57 -16.10 -7.81
C SER A 150 8.37 -15.84 -6.53
N ILE A 151 8.56 -14.58 -6.14
CA ILE A 151 9.23 -14.23 -4.88
C ILE A 151 8.35 -14.61 -3.68
N ILE A 152 7.04 -14.30 -3.70
CA ILE A 152 6.09 -14.68 -2.66
C ILE A 152 6.11 -16.20 -2.43
N GLU A 153 6.09 -16.98 -3.49
CA GLU A 153 6.16 -18.44 -3.43
C GLU A 153 7.51 -18.95 -2.90
N SER A 154 8.62 -18.40 -3.41
CA SER A 154 9.98 -18.85 -3.01
C SER A 154 10.32 -18.52 -1.55
N GLU A 155 9.78 -17.43 -1.01
CA GLU A 155 9.97 -17.02 0.39
C GLU A 155 8.89 -17.61 1.32
N ASN A 156 8.03 -18.52 0.83
CA ASN A 156 6.98 -19.20 1.58
C ASN A 156 6.06 -18.24 2.33
N VAL A 157 5.69 -17.13 1.69
CA VAL A 157 4.75 -16.16 2.25
C VAL A 157 3.36 -16.76 2.27
N ASP A 158 2.61 -16.59 3.36
CA ASP A 158 1.17 -16.84 3.36
C ASP A 158 0.46 -15.78 2.50
N PRO A 159 -0.08 -16.14 1.31
CA PRO A 159 -0.65 -15.16 0.41
C PRO A 159 -1.86 -14.42 0.99
N SER A 160 -2.56 -15.02 1.95
CA SER A 160 -3.72 -14.38 2.60
C SER A 160 -3.36 -13.11 3.38
N ARG A 161 -2.07 -12.91 3.68
CA ARG A 161 -1.52 -11.70 4.31
C ARG A 161 -0.98 -10.68 3.30
N VAL A 162 -1.12 -10.92 2.00
CA VAL A 162 -0.55 -10.07 0.96
C VAL A 162 -1.65 -9.35 0.19
N ILE A 163 -1.60 -8.03 0.18
CA ILE A 163 -2.34 -7.18 -0.74
C ILE A 163 -1.39 -6.84 -1.89
N ILE A 164 -1.76 -7.17 -3.12
CA ILE A 164 -1.03 -6.74 -4.32
C ILE A 164 -1.82 -5.60 -4.94
N ASP A 165 -1.23 -4.41 -4.90
CA ASP A 165 -1.90 -3.16 -5.26
C ASP A 165 -1.68 -2.72 -6.72
N HIS A 166 -2.51 -1.75 -7.12
CA HIS A 166 -2.51 -1.10 -8.44
C HIS A 166 -2.82 -2.05 -9.60
N LEU A 167 -3.60 -3.09 -9.34
CA LEU A 167 -3.93 -4.08 -10.37
C LEU A 167 -4.81 -3.49 -11.48
N THR A 168 -4.65 -4.04 -12.69
CA THR A 168 -5.58 -3.88 -13.79
C THR A 168 -6.58 -5.04 -13.80
N PRO A 169 -7.79 -4.89 -14.39
CA PRO A 169 -8.84 -5.89 -14.33
C PRO A 169 -8.44 -7.29 -14.85
N ASP A 170 -7.52 -7.35 -15.80
CA ASP A 170 -7.00 -8.58 -16.40
C ASP A 170 -6.06 -9.39 -15.48
N LEU A 171 -5.55 -8.79 -14.41
CA LEU A 171 -4.60 -9.42 -13.48
C LEU A 171 -5.23 -9.89 -12.16
N ILE A 172 -6.49 -9.55 -11.90
CA ILE A 172 -7.16 -9.84 -10.64
C ILE A 172 -7.27 -11.33 -10.37
N GLU A 173 -7.72 -12.10 -11.38
CA GLU A 173 -7.87 -13.54 -11.23
C GLU A 173 -6.53 -14.22 -10.93
N LYS A 174 -5.46 -13.74 -11.54
CA LYS A 174 -4.10 -14.25 -11.28
C LYS A 174 -3.67 -14.06 -9.84
N VAL A 175 -3.92 -12.88 -9.26
CA VAL A 175 -3.60 -12.60 -7.85
C VAL A 175 -4.48 -13.43 -6.91
N ARG A 176 -5.78 -13.52 -7.19
CA ARG A 176 -6.69 -14.30 -6.36
C ARG A 176 -6.42 -15.81 -6.43
N SER A 177 -5.94 -16.31 -7.57
CA SER A 177 -5.65 -17.75 -7.75
C SER A 177 -4.52 -18.25 -6.85
N ILE A 178 -3.63 -17.39 -6.41
CA ILE A 178 -2.59 -17.73 -5.42
C ILE A 178 -3.05 -17.52 -3.97
N GLY A 179 -4.27 -17.03 -3.75
CA GLY A 179 -4.81 -16.72 -2.42
C GLY A 179 -4.47 -15.32 -1.88
N ALA A 180 -3.84 -14.46 -2.69
CA ALA A 180 -3.55 -13.08 -2.31
C ALA A 180 -4.75 -12.15 -2.53
N ILE A 181 -4.73 -10.99 -1.89
CA ILE A 181 -5.78 -9.98 -1.96
C ILE A 181 -5.47 -9.01 -3.10
N ALA A 182 -6.46 -8.80 -3.97
CA ALA A 182 -6.35 -7.89 -5.11
C ALA A 182 -6.66 -6.45 -4.68
N GLY A 183 -5.68 -5.54 -4.77
CA GLY A 183 -5.82 -4.13 -4.47
C GLY A 183 -6.21 -3.31 -5.71
N LEU A 184 -7.38 -2.67 -5.64
CA LEU A 184 -7.94 -1.82 -6.69
C LEU A 184 -7.76 -0.36 -6.33
N THR A 185 -6.89 0.33 -7.04
CA THR A 185 -6.60 1.75 -6.80
C THR A 185 -7.46 2.65 -7.67
N VAL A 186 -8.33 3.42 -7.04
CA VAL A 186 -9.19 4.41 -7.73
C VAL A 186 -8.49 5.77 -7.74
N GLN A 187 -7.83 6.06 -8.86
CA GLN A 187 -7.02 7.27 -9.03
C GLN A 187 -6.94 7.64 -10.52
N PRO A 188 -6.78 8.93 -10.88
CA PRO A 188 -6.54 9.34 -12.26
C PRO A 188 -5.38 8.56 -12.90
N GLY A 189 -5.66 7.91 -14.05
CA GLY A 189 -4.69 7.06 -14.75
C GLY A 189 -4.50 5.65 -14.19
N LYS A 190 -5.31 5.25 -13.20
CA LYS A 190 -5.50 3.87 -12.73
C LYS A 190 -6.97 3.47 -12.98
N LEU A 191 -7.71 3.02 -11.96
CA LEU A 191 -9.11 2.64 -12.12
C LEU A 191 -10.07 3.78 -11.81
N THR A 192 -11.25 3.72 -12.42
CA THR A 192 -12.42 4.57 -12.11
C THR A 192 -13.43 3.77 -11.26
N PRO A 193 -14.43 4.43 -10.62
CA PRO A 193 -15.52 3.73 -9.97
C PRO A 193 -16.27 2.74 -10.87
N LYS A 194 -16.37 3.06 -12.17
CA LYS A 194 -16.98 2.17 -13.17
C LYS A 194 -16.14 0.90 -13.38
N ASP A 195 -14.82 1.03 -13.49
CA ASP A 195 -13.93 -0.13 -13.65
C ASP A 195 -14.03 -1.06 -12.44
N VAL A 196 -14.11 -0.50 -11.23
CA VAL A 196 -14.30 -1.28 -9.99
C VAL A 196 -15.65 -2.01 -10.02
N TYR A 197 -16.72 -1.35 -10.46
CA TYR A 197 -18.03 -2.00 -10.62
C TYR A 197 -17.96 -3.18 -11.59
N GLU A 198 -17.34 -3.01 -12.76
CA GLU A 198 -17.18 -4.07 -13.76
C GLU A 198 -16.35 -5.25 -13.20
N VAL A 199 -15.32 -4.96 -12.41
CA VAL A 199 -14.51 -5.98 -11.73
C VAL A 199 -15.34 -6.76 -10.73
N ILE A 200 -16.06 -6.08 -9.83
CA ILE A 200 -16.86 -6.73 -8.79
C ILE A 200 -18.01 -7.53 -9.41
N THR A 201 -18.65 -7.00 -10.45
CA THR A 201 -19.68 -7.71 -11.19
C THR A 201 -19.16 -9.00 -11.83
N LYS A 202 -17.96 -8.97 -12.37
CA LYS A 202 -17.35 -10.13 -13.05
C LYS A 202 -16.78 -11.17 -12.10
N PHE A 203 -16.11 -10.73 -11.04
CA PHE A 203 -15.29 -11.61 -10.20
C PHE A 203 -15.83 -11.81 -8.76
N GLY A 204 -16.86 -11.08 -8.36
CA GLY A 204 -17.32 -11.00 -6.97
C GLY A 204 -16.41 -10.12 -6.10
N PRO A 205 -16.86 -9.74 -4.89
CA PRO A 205 -16.11 -8.85 -4.00
C PRO A 205 -15.05 -9.56 -3.14
N GLU A 206 -15.09 -10.89 -3.02
CA GLU A 206 -14.21 -11.64 -2.13
C GLU A 206 -12.74 -11.53 -2.56
N GLY A 207 -11.84 -11.29 -1.60
CA GLY A 207 -10.42 -11.14 -1.84
C GLY A 207 -10.07 -9.88 -2.63
N ILE A 208 -10.91 -8.84 -2.56
CA ILE A 208 -10.70 -7.52 -3.19
C ILE A 208 -10.73 -6.44 -2.11
N VAL A 209 -9.81 -5.50 -2.19
CA VAL A 209 -9.81 -4.24 -1.43
C VAL A 209 -9.74 -3.05 -2.39
N ILE A 210 -10.31 -1.92 -1.99
CA ILE A 210 -10.30 -0.69 -2.76
C ILE A 210 -9.52 0.36 -1.98
N ASN A 211 -8.65 1.09 -2.67
CA ASN A 211 -7.88 2.17 -2.08
C ASN A 211 -7.77 3.39 -3.02
N SER A 212 -7.36 4.51 -2.47
CA SER A 212 -7.20 5.75 -3.22
C SER A 212 -5.77 6.01 -3.68
N ASP A 213 -4.77 5.40 -3.03
CA ASP A 213 -3.36 5.79 -3.16
C ASP A 213 -3.20 7.32 -3.04
N LEU A 214 -3.95 7.89 -2.10
CA LEU A 214 -3.96 9.33 -1.86
C LEU A 214 -2.58 9.81 -1.42
N GLY A 215 -1.91 10.60 -2.25
CA GLY A 215 -0.54 11.00 -1.97
C GLY A 215 -0.02 12.06 -2.94
N LEU A 216 1.21 11.88 -3.44
CA LEU A 216 1.91 12.82 -4.28
C LEU A 216 1.22 13.07 -5.65
N ASN A 217 0.72 12.00 -6.27
CA ASN A 217 0.06 12.10 -7.56
C ASN A 217 -1.33 12.72 -7.44
N PRO A 218 -1.88 13.31 -8.53
CA PRO A 218 -3.28 13.72 -8.54
C PRO A 218 -4.18 12.57 -8.09
N SER A 219 -4.87 12.76 -6.99
CA SER A 219 -5.75 11.78 -6.36
C SER A 219 -6.92 12.50 -5.68
N ASP A 220 -8.03 11.80 -5.55
CA ASP A 220 -9.27 12.35 -5.00
C ASP A 220 -9.47 11.83 -3.58
N PRO A 221 -9.50 12.69 -2.54
CA PRO A 221 -9.77 12.27 -1.17
C PRO A 221 -11.15 11.62 -0.98
N LEU A 222 -12.04 11.80 -1.96
CA LEU A 222 -13.37 11.20 -1.99
C LEU A 222 -13.45 9.96 -2.90
N ALA A 223 -12.34 9.37 -3.33
CA ALA A 223 -12.34 8.23 -4.25
C ALA A 223 -13.16 7.05 -3.74
N LEU A 224 -12.99 6.65 -2.47
CA LEU A 224 -13.73 5.53 -1.89
C LEU A 224 -15.22 5.84 -1.73
N PRO A 225 -15.65 6.94 -1.11
CA PRO A 225 -17.08 7.30 -1.03
C PRO A 225 -17.77 7.41 -2.39
N LYS A 226 -17.09 7.99 -3.40
CA LYS A 226 -17.61 8.05 -4.78
C LYS A 226 -17.75 6.67 -5.41
N THR A 227 -16.77 5.80 -5.17
CA THR A 227 -16.83 4.42 -5.67
C THR A 227 -17.97 3.65 -5.02
N ALA A 228 -18.11 3.73 -3.70
CA ALA A 228 -19.20 3.09 -2.98
C ALA A 228 -20.56 3.60 -3.43
N HIS A 229 -20.71 4.92 -3.63
CA HIS A 229 -21.94 5.51 -4.18
C HIS A 229 -22.23 5.00 -5.59
N TYR A 230 -21.21 4.85 -6.43
CA TYR A 230 -21.39 4.31 -7.78
C TYR A 230 -21.84 2.85 -7.75
N LEU A 231 -21.23 2.02 -6.89
CA LEU A 231 -21.61 0.61 -6.71
C LEU A 231 -23.06 0.48 -6.23
N ASP A 232 -23.46 1.25 -5.19
CA ASP A 232 -24.82 1.24 -4.62
C ASP A 232 -25.90 1.62 -5.66
N ARG A 233 -25.58 2.52 -6.58
CA ARG A 233 -26.53 2.96 -7.63
C ARG A 233 -26.65 2.03 -8.82
N ASN A 234 -25.71 1.13 -9.03
CA ASN A 234 -25.66 0.29 -10.24
C ASN A 234 -25.87 -1.20 -9.97
N GLY A 235 -26.05 -1.59 -8.70
CA GLY A 235 -26.38 -2.96 -8.33
C GLY A 235 -25.64 -3.54 -7.20
#